data_ae8bb005422daa21e19ad63ebacd2aad
#
_entry.id   ae8bb005422daa21e19ad63ebacd2aad
#
_cell.length_a   1.000
_cell.length_b   1.000
_cell.length_c   1.000
_cell.angle_alpha   90.00
_cell.angle_beta   90.00
_cell.angle_gamma   90.00
#
_symmetry.space_group_name_H-M   'P 1'
#
loop_
_entity.id
_entity.type
_entity.pdbx_description
1 polymer ?
#
loop_
_entity_poly.entity_id
_entity_poly.type
_entity_poly.pdbx_seq_one_letter_code
_entity_poly.pdbx_strand_id
1 'polypeptide(L)'
;MNQPFLSVFSKPWKFALPELAKHISELGFDGVELPIRPGYPVTPENVEVELHLAVRILGDYGLKITSVAAPTDEKTLAACALAKIPLVRVCVGMRSGEAYLDGEQRLQSDFDRLVPLLDRYHVTLGIQNHCGDRDVCNAMGLRHLIERYDPRHIAAVWDAGHNGLEGEAPESALDIVWSHLAMVNLKSAYWRRRDVGAGNAAEWEVYWTTGREGRANWPRVVAELQRRAYQGVVCLTAEYTEEEAVDRLIAEDLEFVRGLFEAGTI
;
A
#
# COMPACT_ATOMS: atom_id res chain seq x y z
N MET A 1 9.23 -3.55 22.98
CA MET A 1 8.58 -4.23 21.84
C MET A 1 9.42 -3.95 20.61
N ASN A 2 9.58 -4.90 19.67
CA ASN A 2 10.27 -4.60 18.43
C ASN A 2 9.47 -3.56 17.65
N GLN A 3 10.15 -2.54 17.11
CA GLN A 3 9.53 -1.60 16.19
C GLN A 3 9.09 -2.34 14.93
N PRO A 4 7.98 -1.94 14.27
CA PRO A 4 7.57 -2.52 13.01
C PRO A 4 8.61 -2.19 11.93
N PHE A 5 8.62 -2.99 10.88
CA PHE A 5 9.45 -2.74 9.71
C PHE A 5 8.84 -1.60 8.89
N LEU A 6 9.56 -0.46 8.78
CA LEU A 6 9.08 0.73 8.09
C LEU A 6 9.60 0.74 6.65
N SER A 7 8.71 0.58 5.69
CA SER A 7 9.01 0.70 4.27
C SER A 7 8.38 1.95 3.65
N VAL A 8 8.80 2.28 2.43
CA VAL A 8 8.21 3.38 1.67
C VAL A 8 7.82 2.93 0.27
N PHE A 9 6.66 3.38 -0.22
CA PHE A 9 6.28 3.20 -1.61
C PHE A 9 7.02 4.21 -2.48
N SER A 10 7.97 3.73 -3.30
CA SER A 10 8.91 4.57 -4.05
C SER A 10 8.33 5.22 -5.32
N LYS A 11 7.01 5.28 -5.44
CA LYS A 11 6.28 5.84 -6.60
C LYS A 11 6.71 7.27 -7.00
N PRO A 12 7.00 8.22 -6.10
CA PRO A 12 7.41 9.56 -6.51
C PRO A 12 8.75 9.60 -7.23
N TRP A 13 9.67 8.70 -6.86
CA TRP A 13 11.06 8.73 -7.33
C TRP A 13 11.28 7.77 -8.49
N LYS A 14 11.41 8.34 -9.69
CA LYS A 14 11.71 7.58 -10.92
C LYS A 14 13.21 7.52 -11.19
N PHE A 15 14.03 7.51 -10.14
CA PHE A 15 15.48 7.45 -10.19
C PHE A 15 15.96 6.10 -10.72
N ALA A 16 17.20 6.05 -11.22
CA ALA A 16 17.89 4.79 -11.44
C ALA A 16 18.08 4.03 -10.11
N LEU A 17 18.14 2.70 -10.15
CA LEU A 17 18.17 1.88 -8.93
C LEU A 17 19.25 2.27 -7.91
N PRO A 18 20.52 2.59 -8.29
CA PRO A 18 21.52 3.01 -7.31
C PRO A 18 21.20 4.35 -6.64
N GLU A 19 20.67 5.30 -7.39
CA GLU A 19 20.24 6.60 -6.87
C GLU A 19 19.03 6.47 -5.95
N LEU A 20 18.04 5.65 -6.36
CA LEU A 20 16.87 5.33 -5.55
C LEU A 20 17.27 4.69 -4.20
N ALA A 21 18.16 3.71 -4.24
CA ALA A 21 18.63 3.01 -3.06
C ALA A 21 19.32 3.96 -2.08
N LYS A 22 20.23 4.80 -2.59
CA LYS A 22 20.90 5.82 -1.79
C LYS A 22 19.91 6.78 -1.16
N HIS A 23 19.00 7.34 -1.96
CA HIS A 23 18.01 8.31 -1.51
C HIS A 23 17.12 7.76 -0.38
N ILE A 24 16.55 6.57 -0.55
CA ILE A 24 15.66 5.96 0.46
C ILE A 24 16.45 5.56 1.72
N SER A 25 17.69 5.10 1.58
CA SER A 25 18.56 4.82 2.73
C SER A 25 18.88 6.09 3.52
N GLU A 26 19.15 7.22 2.83
CA GLU A 26 19.39 8.52 3.47
C GLU A 26 18.14 9.08 4.19
N LEU A 27 16.93 8.80 3.69
CA LEU A 27 15.68 9.08 4.38
C LEU A 27 15.51 8.23 5.66
N GLY A 28 16.19 7.06 5.73
CA GLY A 28 16.23 6.22 6.92
C GLY A 28 15.18 5.12 6.97
N PHE A 29 14.54 4.74 5.88
CA PHE A 29 13.62 3.59 5.82
C PHE A 29 14.37 2.25 5.92
N ASP A 30 13.65 1.20 6.36
CA ASP A 30 14.18 -0.17 6.44
C ASP A 30 13.98 -0.92 5.10
N GLY A 31 13.05 -0.44 4.26
CA GLY A 31 12.73 -1.10 3.00
C GLY A 31 11.84 -0.29 2.07
N VAL A 32 11.46 -0.96 0.99
CA VAL A 32 10.78 -0.35 -0.16
C VAL A 32 9.61 -1.21 -0.61
N GLU A 33 8.50 -0.57 -0.96
CA GLU A 33 7.56 -1.10 -1.92
C GLU A 33 7.93 -0.55 -3.30
N LEU A 34 8.21 -1.43 -4.26
CA LEU A 34 8.70 -1.04 -5.57
C LEU A 34 7.60 -1.05 -6.63
N PRO A 35 7.34 0.04 -7.38
CA PRO A 35 6.43 0.01 -8.52
C PRO A 35 7.05 -0.73 -9.71
N ILE A 36 6.33 -1.70 -10.29
CA ILE A 36 6.69 -2.35 -11.55
C ILE A 36 5.75 -1.81 -12.63
N ARG A 37 6.18 -0.75 -13.30
CA ARG A 37 5.36 0.01 -14.26
C ARG A 37 6.22 0.64 -15.36
N PRO A 38 5.66 0.94 -16.53
CA PRO A 38 6.35 1.77 -17.53
C PRO A 38 6.84 3.10 -16.94
N GLY A 39 8.07 3.47 -17.27
CA GLY A 39 8.73 4.70 -16.78
C GLY A 39 9.41 4.59 -15.42
N TYR A 40 9.47 3.40 -14.83
CA TYR A 40 10.25 3.06 -13.64
C TYR A 40 11.44 2.16 -14.02
N PRO A 41 12.45 2.01 -13.15
CA PRO A 41 13.59 1.13 -13.42
C PRO A 41 13.18 -0.32 -13.67
N VAL A 42 12.20 -0.82 -12.94
CA VAL A 42 11.61 -2.14 -13.14
C VAL A 42 10.27 -1.99 -13.84
N THR A 43 10.13 -2.62 -15.00
CA THR A 43 8.90 -2.62 -15.79
C THR A 43 8.40 -4.04 -16.02
N PRO A 44 7.14 -4.25 -16.45
CA PRO A 44 6.66 -5.60 -16.79
C PRO A 44 7.49 -6.31 -17.85
N GLU A 45 8.14 -5.55 -18.74
CA GLU A 45 8.95 -6.11 -19.83
C GLU A 45 10.30 -6.66 -19.32
N ASN A 46 10.93 -5.98 -18.35
CA ASN A 46 12.27 -6.30 -17.84
C ASN A 46 12.28 -6.96 -16.46
N VAL A 47 11.13 -7.27 -15.87
CA VAL A 47 10.96 -7.70 -14.48
C VAL A 47 11.84 -8.90 -14.09
N GLU A 48 12.04 -9.85 -15.01
CA GLU A 48 12.82 -11.07 -14.72
C GLU A 48 14.30 -10.78 -14.42
N VAL A 49 14.84 -9.74 -15.01
CA VAL A 49 16.26 -9.34 -14.85
C VAL A 49 16.38 -8.21 -13.82
N GLU A 50 15.62 -7.14 -14.02
CA GLU A 50 15.80 -5.91 -13.25
C GLU A 50 15.29 -6.04 -11.80
N LEU A 51 14.29 -6.88 -11.53
CA LEU A 51 13.83 -7.08 -10.16
C LEU A 51 14.90 -7.76 -9.29
N HIS A 52 15.61 -8.72 -9.85
CA HIS A 52 16.72 -9.37 -9.16
C HIS A 52 17.91 -8.40 -8.94
N LEU A 53 18.19 -7.56 -9.93
CA LEU A 53 19.18 -6.50 -9.79
C LEU A 53 18.76 -5.47 -8.72
N ALA A 54 17.48 -5.09 -8.69
CA ALA A 54 16.94 -4.17 -7.68
C ALA A 54 17.12 -4.72 -6.25
N VAL A 55 16.83 -6.00 -6.00
CA VAL A 55 17.03 -6.63 -4.69
C VAL A 55 18.48 -6.52 -4.24
N ARG A 56 19.45 -6.78 -5.16
CA ARG A 56 20.86 -6.69 -4.84
C ARG A 56 21.29 -5.25 -4.55
N ILE A 57 20.94 -4.30 -5.43
CA ILE A 57 21.35 -2.90 -5.27
C ILE A 57 20.74 -2.29 -4.00
N LEU A 58 19.44 -2.49 -3.75
CA LEU A 58 18.79 -2.02 -2.52
C LEU A 58 19.39 -2.68 -1.28
N GLY A 59 19.71 -3.98 -1.37
CA GLY A 59 20.35 -4.73 -0.31
C GLY A 59 21.74 -4.20 0.07
N ASP A 60 22.54 -3.71 -0.89
CA ASP A 60 23.85 -3.07 -0.65
C ASP A 60 23.72 -1.78 0.21
N TYR A 61 22.54 -1.17 0.24
CA TYR A 61 22.19 -0.01 1.10
C TYR A 61 21.39 -0.41 2.35
N GLY A 62 21.30 -1.70 2.67
CA GLY A 62 20.56 -2.21 3.84
C GLY A 62 19.04 -2.24 3.69
N LEU A 63 18.51 -1.97 2.49
CA LEU A 63 17.08 -1.92 2.23
C LEU A 63 16.54 -3.27 1.73
N LYS A 64 15.32 -3.64 2.18
CA LYS A 64 14.58 -4.81 1.66
C LYS A 64 13.42 -4.36 0.77
N ILE A 65 13.19 -5.08 -0.33
CA ILE A 65 11.93 -4.95 -1.07
C ILE A 65 10.90 -5.80 -0.34
N THR A 66 9.92 -5.16 0.30
CA THR A 66 8.88 -5.83 1.11
C THR A 66 7.68 -6.24 0.29
N SER A 67 7.41 -5.49 -0.77
CA SER A 67 6.30 -5.69 -1.69
C SER A 67 6.57 -5.01 -3.02
N VAL A 68 5.78 -5.36 -4.02
CA VAL A 68 5.76 -4.66 -5.31
C VAL A 68 4.33 -4.25 -5.66
N ALA A 69 4.16 -3.07 -6.23
CA ALA A 69 2.92 -2.65 -6.87
C ALA A 69 3.02 -2.97 -8.37
N ALA A 70 2.45 -4.10 -8.80
CA ALA A 70 2.77 -4.73 -10.07
C ALA A 70 1.56 -5.42 -10.73
N PRO A 71 1.64 -5.74 -12.05
CA PRO A 71 0.73 -6.71 -12.67
C PRO A 71 0.79 -8.09 -12.00
N THR A 72 -0.28 -8.88 -12.16
CA THR A 72 -0.43 -10.20 -11.54
C THR A 72 -0.25 -11.35 -12.54
N ASP A 73 0.46 -11.13 -13.64
CA ASP A 73 0.79 -12.15 -14.61
C ASP A 73 1.84 -13.15 -14.05
N GLU A 74 1.87 -14.36 -14.64
CA GLU A 74 2.74 -15.44 -14.17
C GLU A 74 4.23 -15.05 -14.19
N LYS A 75 4.67 -14.27 -15.19
CA LYS A 75 6.04 -13.79 -15.31
C LYS A 75 6.45 -12.92 -14.12
N THR A 76 5.57 -12.00 -13.72
CA THR A 76 5.80 -11.12 -12.56
C THR A 76 5.82 -11.92 -11.26
N LEU A 77 4.89 -12.86 -11.07
CA LEU A 77 4.86 -13.73 -9.88
C LEU A 77 6.13 -14.60 -9.78
N ALA A 78 6.56 -15.20 -10.89
CA ALA A 78 7.80 -15.98 -10.94
C ALA A 78 9.04 -15.12 -10.60
N ALA A 79 9.12 -13.90 -11.13
CA ALA A 79 10.21 -12.98 -10.80
C ALA A 79 10.22 -12.59 -9.32
N CYS A 80 9.04 -12.34 -8.72
CA CYS A 80 8.92 -12.07 -7.28
C CYS A 80 9.38 -13.27 -6.44
N ALA A 81 9.00 -14.50 -6.82
CA ALA A 81 9.42 -15.73 -6.14
C ALA A 81 10.96 -15.90 -6.17
N LEU A 82 11.58 -15.74 -7.34
CA LEU A 82 13.04 -15.80 -7.49
C LEU A 82 13.75 -14.72 -6.69
N ALA A 83 13.19 -13.53 -6.65
CA ALA A 83 13.69 -12.39 -5.87
C ALA A 83 13.36 -12.46 -4.38
N LYS A 84 12.59 -13.46 -3.93
CA LYS A 84 12.09 -13.64 -2.55
C LYS A 84 11.27 -12.45 -2.05
N ILE A 85 10.50 -11.85 -2.93
CA ILE A 85 9.55 -10.78 -2.60
C ILE A 85 8.19 -11.42 -2.31
N PRO A 86 7.66 -11.30 -1.08
CA PRO A 86 6.52 -12.10 -0.66
C PRO A 86 5.16 -11.57 -1.12
N LEU A 87 5.06 -10.29 -1.48
CA LEU A 87 3.78 -9.61 -1.65
C LEU A 87 3.72 -8.82 -2.95
N VAL A 88 2.69 -9.08 -3.76
CA VAL A 88 2.30 -8.25 -4.91
C VAL A 88 1.03 -7.50 -4.54
N ARG A 89 1.07 -6.17 -4.53
CA ARG A 89 -0.08 -5.32 -4.18
C ARG A 89 -0.80 -4.80 -5.42
N VAL A 90 -2.13 -4.86 -5.36
CA VAL A 90 -3.01 -4.28 -6.38
C VAL A 90 -4.20 -3.56 -5.74
N CYS A 91 -4.75 -2.58 -6.47
CA CYS A 91 -6.09 -2.05 -6.23
C CYS A 91 -7.04 -2.71 -7.23
N VAL A 92 -8.25 -3.01 -6.79
CA VAL A 92 -9.28 -3.63 -7.64
C VAL A 92 -10.60 -2.89 -7.49
N GLY A 93 -11.43 -2.92 -8.53
CA GLY A 93 -12.72 -2.25 -8.52
C GLY A 93 -13.63 -2.70 -9.65
N MET A 94 -14.79 -2.07 -9.72
CA MET A 94 -15.81 -2.30 -10.75
C MET A 94 -15.41 -1.57 -12.03
N ARG A 95 -15.70 -2.16 -13.18
CA ARG A 95 -15.52 -1.51 -14.49
C ARG A 95 -16.61 -0.48 -14.74
N SER A 96 -16.35 0.48 -15.65
CA SER A 96 -17.37 1.45 -16.03
C SER A 96 -18.61 0.76 -16.63
N GLY A 97 -19.80 1.05 -16.09
CA GLY A 97 -21.07 0.44 -16.52
C GLY A 97 -21.32 -0.98 -16.01
N GLU A 98 -20.38 -1.58 -15.26
CA GLU A 98 -20.54 -2.89 -14.66
C GLU A 98 -21.41 -2.81 -13.40
N ALA A 99 -22.39 -3.71 -13.26
CA ALA A 99 -23.13 -3.85 -12.01
C ALA A 99 -22.24 -4.45 -10.92
N TYR A 100 -22.49 -4.09 -9.66
CA TYR A 100 -21.66 -4.52 -8.53
C TYR A 100 -21.49 -6.04 -8.48
N LEU A 101 -22.59 -6.81 -8.56
CA LEU A 101 -22.54 -8.27 -8.46
C LEU A 101 -21.76 -8.92 -9.62
N ASP A 102 -21.85 -8.36 -10.82
CA ASP A 102 -21.10 -8.85 -11.99
C ASP A 102 -19.60 -8.59 -11.80
N GLY A 103 -19.26 -7.41 -11.30
CA GLY A 103 -17.89 -7.03 -10.99
C GLY A 103 -17.28 -7.87 -9.87
N GLU A 104 -18.03 -8.13 -8.81
CA GLU A 104 -17.62 -9.01 -7.71
C GLU A 104 -17.35 -10.43 -8.23
N GLN A 105 -18.29 -10.99 -9.01
CA GLN A 105 -18.12 -12.33 -9.59
C GLN A 105 -16.90 -12.39 -10.51
N ARG A 106 -16.66 -11.35 -11.31
CA ARG A 106 -15.46 -11.24 -12.17
C ARG A 106 -14.19 -11.24 -11.33
N LEU A 107 -14.12 -10.40 -10.30
CA LEU A 107 -12.94 -10.31 -9.42
C LEU A 107 -12.68 -11.64 -8.72
N GLN A 108 -13.71 -12.30 -8.20
CA GLN A 108 -13.57 -13.62 -7.59
C GLN A 108 -13.09 -14.66 -8.61
N SER A 109 -13.60 -14.64 -9.84
CA SER A 109 -13.12 -15.53 -10.90
C SER A 109 -11.67 -15.26 -11.31
N ASP A 110 -11.24 -13.99 -11.27
CA ASP A 110 -9.84 -13.61 -11.49
C ASP A 110 -8.95 -14.14 -10.36
N PHE A 111 -9.37 -14.03 -9.12
CA PHE A 111 -8.66 -14.57 -7.96
C PHE A 111 -8.59 -16.10 -7.99
N ASP A 112 -9.68 -16.78 -8.32
CA ASP A 112 -9.70 -18.25 -8.44
C ASP A 112 -8.67 -18.75 -9.46
N ARG A 113 -8.43 -18.02 -10.55
CA ARG A 113 -7.38 -18.33 -11.53
C ARG A 113 -5.98 -18.04 -11.03
N LEU A 114 -5.81 -17.06 -10.16
CA LEU A 114 -4.50 -16.69 -9.61
C LEU A 114 -4.05 -17.60 -8.47
N VAL A 115 -4.97 -18.12 -7.65
CA VAL A 115 -4.64 -18.96 -6.48
C VAL A 115 -3.64 -20.10 -6.80
N PRO A 116 -3.78 -20.90 -7.89
CA PRO A 116 -2.80 -21.94 -8.20
C PRO A 116 -1.39 -21.40 -8.52
N LEU A 117 -1.29 -20.18 -9.08
CA LEU A 117 -0.01 -19.54 -9.35
C LEU A 117 0.61 -18.99 -8.06
N LEU A 118 -0.21 -18.36 -7.22
CA LEU A 118 0.21 -17.81 -5.92
C LEU A 118 0.76 -18.92 -5.01
N ASP A 119 0.09 -20.08 -5.00
CA ASP A 119 0.54 -21.27 -4.27
C ASP A 119 1.87 -21.81 -4.83
N ARG A 120 1.97 -21.97 -6.16
CA ARG A 120 3.17 -22.44 -6.84
C ARG A 120 4.39 -21.59 -6.55
N TYR A 121 4.22 -20.28 -6.60
CA TYR A 121 5.31 -19.32 -6.46
C TYR A 121 5.53 -18.84 -5.03
N HIS A 122 4.68 -19.21 -4.08
CA HIS A 122 4.71 -18.75 -2.69
C HIS A 122 4.73 -17.24 -2.57
N VAL A 123 3.89 -16.57 -3.38
CA VAL A 123 3.69 -15.13 -3.40
C VAL A 123 2.26 -14.83 -2.99
N THR A 124 2.07 -13.84 -2.14
CA THR A 124 0.74 -13.38 -1.72
C THR A 124 0.28 -12.23 -2.60
N LEU A 125 -0.98 -12.26 -3.04
CA LEU A 125 -1.65 -11.12 -3.66
C LEU A 125 -2.32 -10.28 -2.58
N GLY A 126 -1.85 -9.06 -2.41
CA GLY A 126 -2.42 -8.07 -1.48
C GLY A 126 -3.42 -7.16 -2.16
N ILE A 127 -4.67 -7.20 -1.73
CA ILE A 127 -5.72 -6.29 -2.22
C ILE A 127 -5.77 -5.08 -1.30
N GLN A 128 -5.57 -3.88 -1.88
CA GLN A 128 -5.63 -2.63 -1.13
C GLN A 128 -7.01 -2.00 -1.22
N ASN A 129 -7.57 -1.52 -0.09
CA ASN A 129 -8.70 -0.59 -0.13
C ASN A 129 -8.27 0.75 -0.73
N HIS A 130 -9.08 1.32 -1.62
CA HIS A 130 -8.75 2.52 -2.38
C HIS A 130 -9.98 3.39 -2.61
N CYS A 131 -9.87 4.72 -2.46
CA CYS A 131 -10.97 5.68 -2.50
C CYS A 131 -11.42 6.09 -3.92
N GLY A 132 -11.20 5.27 -4.92
CA GLY A 132 -11.71 5.53 -6.27
C GLY A 132 -13.22 5.27 -6.36
N ASP A 133 -13.89 5.97 -7.27
CA ASP A 133 -15.36 5.91 -7.43
C ASP A 133 -15.95 4.50 -7.58
N ARG A 134 -15.13 3.54 -7.98
CA ARG A 134 -15.52 2.16 -8.26
C ARG A 134 -14.63 1.12 -7.60
N ASP A 135 -13.73 1.57 -6.76
CA ASP A 135 -12.79 0.71 -6.06
C ASP A 135 -13.41 0.10 -4.81
N VAL A 136 -12.75 -0.89 -4.27
CA VAL A 136 -13.08 -1.45 -2.95
C VAL A 136 -12.54 -0.48 -1.90
N CYS A 137 -13.40 0.41 -1.39
CA CYS A 137 -12.98 1.60 -0.67
C CYS A 137 -12.86 1.42 0.86
N ASN A 138 -13.52 0.43 1.46
CA ASN A 138 -13.55 0.24 2.90
C ASN A 138 -13.21 -1.18 3.36
N ALA A 139 -13.01 -1.35 4.67
CA ALA A 139 -12.61 -2.63 5.24
C ALA A 139 -13.68 -3.72 5.10
N MET A 140 -14.97 -3.36 5.18
CA MET A 140 -16.08 -4.32 5.00
C MET A 140 -16.11 -4.87 3.58
N GLY A 141 -16.03 -3.99 2.56
CA GLY A 141 -15.99 -4.41 1.16
C GLY A 141 -14.74 -5.24 0.84
N LEU A 142 -13.58 -4.83 1.36
CA LEU A 142 -12.35 -5.59 1.22
C LEU A 142 -12.48 -6.99 1.85
N ARG A 143 -12.96 -7.07 3.08
CA ARG A 143 -13.19 -8.34 3.77
C ARG A 143 -14.16 -9.23 3.01
N HIS A 144 -15.29 -8.71 2.60
CA HIS A 144 -16.30 -9.44 1.84
C HIS A 144 -15.72 -10.06 0.56
N LEU A 145 -14.88 -9.32 -0.16
CA LEU A 145 -14.27 -9.79 -1.40
C LEU A 145 -13.28 -10.94 -1.20
N ILE A 146 -12.49 -10.91 -0.10
CA ILE A 146 -11.35 -11.81 0.08
C ILE A 146 -11.57 -12.92 1.12
N GLU A 147 -12.61 -12.88 1.95
CA GLU A 147 -12.78 -13.76 3.12
C GLU A 147 -12.81 -15.25 2.84
N ARG A 148 -13.17 -15.65 1.62
CA ARG A 148 -13.22 -17.05 1.21
C ARG A 148 -11.85 -17.64 0.86
N TYR A 149 -10.82 -16.79 0.74
CA TYR A 149 -9.48 -17.21 0.33
C TYR A 149 -8.56 -17.43 1.54
N ASP A 150 -7.58 -18.31 1.36
CA ASP A 150 -6.47 -18.42 2.32
C ASP A 150 -5.64 -17.12 2.29
N PRO A 151 -5.37 -16.46 3.42
CA PRO A 151 -4.57 -15.24 3.46
C PRO A 151 -3.12 -15.39 2.99
N ARG A 152 -2.62 -16.62 2.86
CA ARG A 152 -1.34 -16.88 2.20
C ARG A 152 -1.37 -16.64 0.70
N HIS A 153 -2.56 -16.72 0.08
CA HIS A 153 -2.74 -16.48 -1.34
C HIS A 153 -3.30 -15.08 -1.60
N ILE A 154 -4.40 -14.73 -0.95
CA ILE A 154 -5.06 -13.43 -1.13
C ILE A 154 -5.28 -12.79 0.23
N ALA A 155 -4.66 -11.62 0.41
CA ALA A 155 -4.63 -10.93 1.68
C ALA A 155 -5.06 -9.46 1.55
N ALA A 156 -5.24 -8.79 2.67
CA ALA A 156 -5.54 -7.37 2.74
C ALA A 156 -4.25 -6.55 2.86
N VAL A 157 -4.14 -5.51 2.06
CA VAL A 157 -3.28 -4.37 2.32
C VAL A 157 -4.19 -3.24 2.75
N TRP A 158 -4.23 -2.99 4.06
CA TRP A 158 -5.12 -1.96 4.59
C TRP A 158 -4.44 -0.59 4.53
N ASP A 159 -5.12 0.37 3.89
CA ASP A 159 -4.63 1.73 3.70
C ASP A 159 -5.41 2.70 4.60
N ALA A 160 -4.70 3.31 5.55
CA ALA A 160 -5.25 4.22 6.54
C ALA A 160 -5.82 5.51 5.92
N GLY A 161 -5.19 6.03 4.86
CA GLY A 161 -5.62 7.26 4.20
C GLY A 161 -6.96 7.09 3.48
N HIS A 162 -7.06 6.05 2.68
CA HIS A 162 -8.32 5.72 2.00
C HIS A 162 -9.42 5.38 3.01
N ASN A 163 -9.11 4.61 4.05
CA ASN A 163 -10.05 4.31 5.13
C ASN A 163 -10.55 5.58 5.85
N GLY A 164 -9.65 6.53 6.13
CA GLY A 164 -9.99 7.80 6.78
C GLY A 164 -10.89 8.70 5.92
N LEU A 165 -10.76 8.67 4.60
CA LEU A 165 -11.65 9.37 3.67
C LEU A 165 -13.08 8.82 3.70
N GLU A 166 -13.24 7.51 3.86
CA GLU A 166 -14.53 6.82 3.98
C GLU A 166 -15.14 6.93 5.39
N GLY A 167 -14.37 7.38 6.37
CA GLY A 167 -14.87 7.67 7.72
C GLY A 167 -14.96 6.45 8.64
N GLU A 168 -14.40 5.30 8.28
CA GLU A 168 -14.34 4.16 9.21
C GLU A 168 -13.34 4.43 10.35
N ALA A 169 -13.71 4.00 11.56
CA ALA A 169 -12.79 4.00 12.69
C ALA A 169 -11.66 3.00 12.46
N PRO A 170 -10.38 3.39 12.62
CA PRO A 170 -9.26 2.52 12.29
C PRO A 170 -9.23 1.22 13.09
N GLU A 171 -9.68 1.23 14.36
CA GLU A 171 -9.75 0.04 15.19
C GLU A 171 -10.75 -0.99 14.64
N SER A 172 -11.92 -0.52 14.19
CA SER A 172 -12.95 -1.39 13.59
C SER A 172 -12.47 -1.92 12.23
N ALA A 173 -11.90 -1.05 11.40
CA ALA A 173 -11.40 -1.44 10.09
C ALA A 173 -10.28 -2.48 10.18
N LEU A 174 -9.30 -2.27 11.06
CA LEU A 174 -8.24 -3.25 11.32
C LEU A 174 -8.77 -4.56 11.88
N ASP A 175 -9.78 -4.52 12.77
CA ASP A 175 -10.42 -5.72 13.29
C ASP A 175 -11.08 -6.56 12.20
N ILE A 176 -11.79 -5.90 11.29
CA ILE A 176 -12.49 -6.54 10.16
C ILE A 176 -11.50 -7.30 9.25
N VAL A 177 -10.36 -6.70 8.92
CA VAL A 177 -9.40 -7.29 7.98
C VAL A 177 -8.30 -8.11 8.66
N TRP A 178 -8.23 -8.15 9.99
CA TRP A 178 -7.09 -8.64 10.76
C TRP A 178 -6.62 -10.04 10.37
N SER A 179 -7.54 -10.97 10.17
CA SER A 179 -7.20 -12.36 9.80
C SER A 179 -6.58 -12.50 8.40
N HIS A 180 -6.69 -11.48 7.57
CA HIS A 180 -6.14 -11.42 6.20
C HIS A 180 -5.10 -10.31 6.03
N LEU A 181 -4.74 -9.59 7.10
CA LEU A 181 -3.86 -8.44 7.02
C LEU A 181 -2.41 -8.86 6.71
N ALA A 182 -1.90 -8.47 5.53
CA ALA A 182 -0.52 -8.69 5.13
C ALA A 182 0.36 -7.45 5.30
N MET A 183 -0.18 -6.25 5.06
CA MET A 183 0.56 -5.00 5.15
C MET A 183 -0.37 -3.85 5.52
N VAL A 184 0.17 -2.85 6.20
CA VAL A 184 -0.50 -1.58 6.49
C VAL A 184 0.14 -0.46 5.68
N ASN A 185 -0.65 0.27 4.90
CA ASN A 185 -0.22 1.51 4.26
C ASN A 185 -0.60 2.70 5.14
N LEU A 186 0.39 3.54 5.42
CA LEU A 186 0.18 4.83 6.08
C LEU A 186 0.30 5.95 5.06
N LYS A 187 -0.80 6.62 4.84
CA LYS A 187 -0.91 7.94 4.24
C LYS A 187 -2.09 8.66 4.86
N SER A 188 -2.25 9.94 4.57
CA SER A 188 -3.35 10.70 5.10
C SER A 188 -3.88 11.71 4.09
N ALA A 189 -5.16 12.01 4.19
CA ALA A 189 -5.85 12.93 3.30
C ALA A 189 -7.10 13.49 3.96
N TYR A 190 -7.67 14.50 3.32
CA TYR A 190 -8.99 15.01 3.64
C TYR A 190 -9.71 15.46 2.37
N TRP A 191 -11.05 15.56 2.42
CA TRP A 191 -11.86 16.14 1.36
C TRP A 191 -11.78 17.66 1.43
N ARG A 192 -11.22 18.31 0.39
CA ARG A 192 -11.17 19.75 0.23
C ARG A 192 -12.27 20.19 -0.72
N ARG A 193 -13.03 21.21 -0.31
CA ARG A 193 -14.03 21.79 -1.17
C ARG A 193 -13.34 22.64 -2.26
N ARG A 194 -13.70 22.41 -3.52
CA ARG A 194 -13.28 23.24 -4.65
C ARG A 194 -14.13 24.51 -4.72
N ASP A 195 -13.52 25.60 -5.14
CA ASP A 195 -14.27 26.82 -5.50
C ASP A 195 -14.83 26.63 -6.92
N VAL A 196 -16.12 26.47 -7.01
CA VAL A 196 -16.86 26.28 -8.28
C VAL A 196 -17.71 27.49 -8.63
N GLY A 197 -17.57 28.61 -7.89
CA GLY A 197 -18.37 29.82 -8.04
C GLY A 197 -19.74 29.76 -7.38
N ALA A 198 -20.33 30.93 -7.19
CA ALA A 198 -21.63 31.07 -6.53
C ALA A 198 -22.76 30.41 -7.35
N GLY A 199 -23.65 29.68 -6.69
CA GLY A 199 -24.83 29.05 -7.31
C GLY A 199 -24.58 27.65 -7.86
N ASN A 200 -23.36 27.15 -7.92
CA ASN A 200 -23.07 25.78 -8.32
C ASN A 200 -23.10 24.81 -7.12
N ALA A 201 -23.33 23.53 -7.41
CA ALA A 201 -23.20 22.48 -6.40
C ALA A 201 -21.76 22.40 -5.90
N ALA A 202 -21.58 22.06 -4.63
CA ALA A 202 -20.25 21.88 -4.06
C ALA A 202 -19.54 20.69 -4.74
N GLU A 203 -18.31 20.94 -5.17
CA GLU A 203 -17.39 19.89 -5.63
C GLU A 203 -16.33 19.66 -4.57
N TRP A 204 -15.89 18.42 -4.48
CA TRP A 204 -14.89 17.98 -3.51
C TRP A 204 -13.74 17.27 -4.23
N GLU A 205 -12.53 17.48 -3.74
CA GLU A 205 -11.33 16.80 -4.20
C GLU A 205 -10.57 16.21 -3.02
N VAL A 206 -9.85 15.13 -3.24
CA VAL A 206 -8.97 14.57 -2.22
C VAL A 206 -7.69 15.42 -2.15
N TYR A 207 -7.34 15.87 -0.95
CA TYR A 207 -6.08 16.54 -0.67
C TYR A 207 -5.20 15.60 0.16
N TRP A 208 -4.13 15.09 -0.45
CA TRP A 208 -3.15 14.23 0.19
C TRP A 208 -2.18 15.08 1.00
N THR A 209 -1.98 14.73 2.27
CA THR A 209 -1.19 15.50 3.23
C THR A 209 -0.46 14.57 4.22
N THR A 210 0.22 15.16 5.21
CA THR A 210 0.94 14.42 6.25
C THR A 210 0.00 13.65 7.19
N GLY A 211 0.55 12.66 7.88
CA GLY A 211 -0.18 11.89 8.90
C GLY A 211 -0.69 12.72 10.08
N ARG A 212 -0.10 13.90 10.30
CA ARG A 212 -0.54 14.84 11.35
C ARG A 212 -1.80 15.63 10.97
N GLU A 213 -1.99 15.91 9.70
CA GLU A 213 -3.00 16.87 9.22
C GLU A 213 -4.24 16.20 8.62
N GLY A 214 -4.11 14.98 8.13
CA GLY A 214 -5.20 14.29 7.45
C GLY A 214 -6.11 13.49 8.39
N ARG A 215 -7.10 12.83 7.82
CA ARG A 215 -8.19 12.14 8.54
C ARG A 215 -7.83 10.72 9.00
N ALA A 216 -6.72 10.16 8.57
CA ALA A 216 -6.34 8.77 8.86
C ALA A 216 -6.07 8.48 10.35
N ASN A 217 -5.85 9.52 11.16
CA ASN A 217 -5.61 9.44 12.61
C ASN A 217 -4.53 8.40 12.98
N TRP A 218 -3.32 8.62 12.50
CA TRP A 218 -2.19 7.70 12.73
C TRP A 218 -1.96 7.33 14.20
N PRO A 219 -2.13 8.23 15.19
CA PRO A 219 -2.04 7.84 16.60
C PRO A 219 -2.96 6.68 16.98
N ARG A 220 -4.22 6.70 16.52
CA ARG A 220 -5.17 5.59 16.79
C ARG A 220 -4.80 4.32 16.01
N VAL A 221 -4.36 4.47 14.76
CA VAL A 221 -3.86 3.33 13.95
C VAL A 221 -2.70 2.65 14.65
N VAL A 222 -1.67 3.42 15.04
CA VAL A 222 -0.48 2.89 15.71
C VAL A 222 -0.82 2.25 17.05
N ALA A 223 -1.66 2.89 17.87
CA ALA A 223 -2.12 2.32 19.14
C ALA A 223 -2.80 0.96 18.94
N GLU A 224 -3.64 0.82 17.90
CA GLU A 224 -4.31 -0.45 17.61
C GLU A 224 -3.34 -1.52 17.10
N LEU A 225 -2.36 -1.16 16.25
CA LEU A 225 -1.30 -2.07 15.81
C LEU A 225 -0.46 -2.56 17.00
N GLN A 226 -0.10 -1.67 17.92
CA GLN A 226 0.64 -2.03 19.15
C GLN A 226 -0.19 -2.93 20.07
N ARG A 227 -1.47 -2.59 20.29
CA ARG A 227 -2.39 -3.41 21.10
C ARG A 227 -2.49 -4.84 20.58
N ARG A 228 -2.41 -5.02 19.26
CA ARG A 228 -2.45 -6.34 18.60
C ARG A 228 -1.07 -6.98 18.40
N ALA A 229 0.00 -6.34 18.88
CA ALA A 229 1.37 -6.79 18.70
C ALA A 229 1.72 -7.05 17.21
N TYR A 230 1.32 -6.15 16.32
CA TYR A 230 1.60 -6.26 14.88
C TYR A 230 3.10 -6.27 14.62
N GLN A 231 3.56 -7.26 13.86
CA GLN A 231 4.97 -7.44 13.50
C GLN A 231 5.22 -7.36 11.98
N GLY A 232 4.19 -6.99 11.23
CA GLY A 232 4.28 -6.89 9.77
C GLY A 232 4.90 -5.58 9.30
N VAL A 233 4.80 -5.35 8.00
CA VAL A 233 5.31 -4.15 7.35
C VAL A 233 4.30 -3.00 7.48
N VAL A 234 4.80 -1.83 7.84
CA VAL A 234 4.10 -0.55 7.77
C VAL A 234 4.76 0.26 6.66
N CYS A 235 4.03 0.51 5.57
CA CYS A 235 4.52 1.19 4.39
C CYS A 235 3.97 2.62 4.32
N LEU A 236 4.84 3.62 4.31
CA LEU A 236 4.47 4.99 4.04
C LEU A 236 4.38 5.20 2.52
N THR A 237 3.29 5.79 2.00
CA THR A 237 3.09 5.79 0.55
C THR A 237 3.75 6.94 -0.18
N ALA A 238 4.28 7.94 0.51
CA ALA A 238 4.92 9.14 -0.06
C ALA A 238 4.05 9.84 -1.15
N GLU A 239 2.74 9.84 -0.97
CA GLU A 239 1.79 10.48 -1.88
C GLU A 239 1.24 11.74 -1.24
N TYR A 240 1.62 12.91 -1.77
CA TYR A 240 1.19 14.23 -1.31
C TYR A 240 0.70 15.07 -2.48
N THR A 241 -0.30 15.93 -2.24
CA THR A 241 -0.78 16.88 -3.25
C THR A 241 0.30 17.90 -3.61
N GLU A 242 1.16 18.24 -2.64
CA GLU A 242 2.35 19.08 -2.85
C GLU A 242 3.53 18.20 -3.30
N GLU A 243 3.51 17.74 -4.55
CA GLU A 243 4.50 16.80 -5.09
C GLU A 243 5.95 17.28 -4.97
N GLU A 244 6.19 18.58 -5.07
CA GLU A 244 7.54 19.18 -4.95
C GLU A 244 8.11 19.10 -3.52
N ALA A 245 7.25 18.89 -2.52
CA ALA A 245 7.64 18.80 -1.12
C ALA A 245 7.77 17.34 -0.62
N VAL A 246 7.69 16.35 -1.50
CA VAL A 246 7.60 14.93 -1.13
C VAL A 246 8.71 14.49 -0.17
N ASP A 247 9.97 14.87 -0.42
CA ASP A 247 11.11 14.46 0.40
C ASP A 247 11.04 15.02 1.83
N ARG A 248 10.64 16.27 1.96
CA ARG A 248 10.44 16.91 3.26
C ARG A 248 9.26 16.28 4.01
N LEU A 249 8.11 16.13 3.34
CA LEU A 249 6.88 15.64 3.96
C LEU A 249 7.00 14.17 4.38
N ILE A 250 7.67 13.33 3.57
CA ILE A 250 7.88 11.93 3.93
C ILE A 250 8.86 11.76 5.09
N ALA A 251 9.87 12.63 5.18
CA ALA A 251 10.79 12.63 6.32
C ALA A 251 10.07 13.04 7.63
N GLU A 252 9.20 14.07 7.57
CA GLU A 252 8.34 14.48 8.69
C GLU A 252 7.38 13.34 9.12
N ASP A 253 6.80 12.63 8.17
CA ASP A 253 5.90 11.50 8.43
C ASP A 253 6.65 10.30 9.00
N LEU A 254 7.86 10.01 8.54
CA LEU A 254 8.70 8.96 9.09
C LEU A 254 9.09 9.25 10.55
N GLU A 255 9.48 10.47 10.86
CA GLU A 255 9.76 10.90 12.24
C GLU A 255 8.51 10.77 13.11
N PHE A 256 7.36 11.20 12.59
CA PHE A 256 6.10 11.13 13.32
C PHE A 256 5.70 9.71 13.66
N VAL A 257 5.71 8.79 12.69
CA VAL A 257 5.32 7.40 12.94
C VAL A 257 6.28 6.70 13.89
N ARG A 258 7.58 6.95 13.79
CA ARG A 258 8.58 6.44 14.76
C ARG A 258 8.28 6.88 16.17
N GLY A 259 8.04 8.18 16.36
CA GLY A 259 7.67 8.72 17.66
C GLY A 259 6.40 8.11 18.25
N LEU A 260 5.40 7.80 17.42
CA LEU A 260 4.18 7.12 17.86
C LEU A 260 4.46 5.67 18.34
N PHE A 261 5.31 4.92 17.63
CA PHE A 261 5.67 3.57 18.03
C PHE A 261 6.56 3.55 19.29
N GLU A 262 7.41 4.56 19.49
CA GLU A 262 8.24 4.69 20.68
C GLU A 262 7.42 5.09 21.91
N ALA A 263 6.49 6.02 21.79
CA ALA A 263 5.66 6.52 22.90
C ALA A 263 4.73 5.45 23.51
N GLY A 264 4.29 4.47 22.72
CA GLY A 264 3.45 3.37 23.21
C GLY A 264 4.21 2.28 23.99
N THR A 265 5.50 2.47 24.27
CA THR A 265 6.36 1.48 24.96
C THR A 265 6.39 1.67 26.49
N ILE A 266 5.49 2.50 27.06
CA ILE A 266 5.40 2.77 28.52
C ILE A 266 4.40 1.83 29.17
#